data_495c956cb36faac64f8288d749f18d22
#
_entry.id   495c956cb36faac64f8288d749f18d22
#
_cell.length_a   1.000
_cell.length_b   1.000
_cell.length_c   1.000
_cell.angle_alpha   90.00
_cell.angle_beta   90.00
_cell.angle_gamma   90.00
#
_symmetry.space_group_name_H-M   'P 1'
#
loop_
_entity.id
_entity.type
_entity.pdbx_description
1 polymer ?
#
loop_
_entity_poly.entity_id
_entity_poly.type
_entity_poly.pdbx_seq_one_letter_code
_entity_poly.pdbx_strand_id
1 'polypeptide(L)'
;MEIFSVRDERFRRYGKVWDNIESTKLVKGMEHTPLPEDVIYVPSVEELEAVPEAQAFQNRVFGGLPIQIGYCNGNNHKLNAVEYHRNSEINIAVTDMILLLGWLPDVTDEFTYDTSKIEAFMVPAGIVV
;
A
#
# COMPACT_ATOMS: atom_id res chain seq x y z
N MET A 1 -10.02 1.66 -17.69
CA MET A 1 -9.07 2.43 -16.87
C MET A 1 -7.66 2.13 -17.36
N GLU A 2 -6.90 3.16 -17.66
CA GLU A 2 -5.50 2.99 -18.05
C GLU A 2 -4.64 2.70 -16.82
N ILE A 3 -3.67 1.78 -16.95
CA ILE A 3 -2.77 1.41 -15.85
C ILE A 3 -1.38 1.96 -16.17
N PHE A 4 -0.88 2.82 -15.30
CA PHE A 4 0.44 3.42 -15.41
C PHE A 4 1.47 2.63 -14.59
N SER A 5 2.74 2.77 -14.93
CA SER A 5 3.81 2.30 -14.05
C SER A 5 3.83 3.17 -12.79
N VAL A 6 4.12 2.55 -11.65
CA VAL A 6 4.36 3.30 -10.41
C VAL A 6 5.55 4.28 -10.53
N ARG A 7 6.41 4.09 -11.53
CA ARG A 7 7.52 5.00 -11.84
C ARG A 7 7.16 6.13 -12.81
N ASP A 8 5.91 6.16 -13.30
CA ASP A 8 5.39 7.28 -14.08
C ASP A 8 5.34 8.55 -13.20
N GLU A 9 5.59 9.71 -13.81
CA GLU A 9 5.58 10.97 -13.08
C GLU A 9 4.22 11.29 -12.42
N ARG A 10 3.11 10.73 -12.94
CA ARG A 10 1.78 10.88 -12.35
C ARG A 10 1.72 10.37 -10.92
N PHE A 11 2.53 9.35 -10.58
CA PHE A 11 2.56 8.80 -9.23
C PHE A 11 3.08 9.81 -8.19
N ARG A 12 3.88 10.78 -8.59
CA ARG A 12 4.52 11.73 -7.67
C ARG A 12 3.55 12.55 -6.84
N ARG A 13 2.31 12.73 -7.33
CA ARG A 13 1.29 13.45 -6.56
C ARG A 13 0.74 12.64 -5.38
N TYR A 14 0.92 11.33 -5.42
CA TYR A 14 0.43 10.39 -4.40
C TYR A 14 1.52 9.95 -3.46
N GLY A 15 2.73 9.75 -3.96
CA GLY A 15 3.81 9.22 -3.16
C GLY A 15 5.11 9.07 -3.93
N LYS A 16 5.96 8.18 -3.46
CA LYS A 16 7.23 7.89 -4.10
C LYS A 16 7.59 6.41 -4.00
N VAL A 17 8.47 5.96 -4.89
CA VAL A 17 9.10 4.65 -4.80
C VAL A 17 10.31 4.74 -3.87
N TRP A 18 10.40 3.81 -2.91
CA TRP A 18 11.52 3.69 -1.99
C TRP A 18 12.50 2.63 -2.50
N ASP A 19 13.51 3.04 -3.26
CA ASP A 19 14.48 2.10 -3.85
C ASP A 19 15.58 1.65 -2.89
N ASN A 20 15.72 2.29 -1.73
CA ASN A 20 16.82 2.09 -0.80
C ASN A 20 16.37 1.67 0.60
N ILE A 21 15.25 1.00 0.71
CA ILE A 21 14.75 0.43 1.96
C ILE A 21 14.57 -1.08 1.78
N GLU A 22 15.11 -1.86 2.70
CA GLU A 22 15.06 -3.32 2.63
C GLU A 22 13.71 -3.85 3.10
N SER A 23 13.11 -4.76 2.35
CA SER A 23 11.81 -5.38 2.66
C SER A 23 11.77 -6.89 2.44
N THR A 24 12.88 -7.51 2.08
CA THR A 24 12.96 -8.95 1.73
C THR A 24 12.43 -9.84 2.84
N LYS A 25 12.74 -9.54 4.10
CA LYS A 25 12.27 -10.34 5.25
C LYS A 25 10.79 -10.15 5.52
N LEU A 26 10.26 -8.95 5.31
CA LEU A 26 8.82 -8.68 5.40
C LEU A 26 8.07 -9.46 4.32
N VAL A 27 8.54 -9.43 3.08
CA VAL A 27 7.97 -10.19 1.97
C VAL A 27 8.01 -11.70 2.28
N LYS A 28 9.12 -12.20 2.80
CA LYS A 28 9.23 -13.61 3.22
C LYS A 28 8.25 -13.97 4.33
N GLY A 29 8.01 -13.08 5.26
CA GLY A 29 7.03 -13.27 6.33
C GLY A 29 5.60 -13.47 5.84
N MET A 30 5.32 -13.07 4.59
CA MET A 30 4.01 -13.26 3.99
C MET A 30 3.74 -14.67 3.44
N GLU A 31 4.75 -15.53 3.36
CA GLU A 31 4.63 -16.89 2.78
C GLU A 31 3.59 -17.76 3.49
N HIS A 32 3.33 -17.50 4.77
CA HIS A 32 2.39 -18.26 5.59
C HIS A 32 1.04 -17.55 5.76
N THR A 33 0.83 -16.42 5.11
CA THR A 33 -0.44 -15.70 5.19
C THR A 33 -1.45 -16.28 4.19
N PRO A 34 -2.76 -16.26 4.51
CA PRO A 34 -3.77 -16.80 3.61
C PRO A 34 -3.89 -16.00 2.31
N LEU A 35 -4.16 -16.70 1.22
CA LEU A 35 -4.40 -16.10 -0.10
C LEU A 35 -5.75 -16.61 -0.64
N PRO A 36 -6.86 -16.01 -0.22
CA PRO A 36 -8.19 -16.41 -0.69
C PRO A 36 -8.48 -15.91 -2.12
N GLU A 37 -9.53 -16.42 -2.74
CA GLU A 37 -10.03 -15.90 -4.02
C GLU A 37 -10.60 -14.49 -3.88
N ASP A 38 -11.27 -14.22 -2.77
CA ASP A 38 -11.72 -12.89 -2.39
C ASP A 38 -10.59 -12.12 -1.69
N VAL A 39 -10.89 -11.06 -0.99
CA VAL A 39 -9.90 -10.24 -0.30
C VAL A 39 -9.96 -10.48 1.21
N ILE A 40 -8.80 -10.56 1.84
CA ILE A 40 -8.66 -10.52 3.29
C ILE A 40 -7.74 -9.35 3.68
N TYR A 41 -8.15 -8.63 4.71
CA TYR A 41 -7.37 -7.53 5.28
C TYR A 41 -7.14 -7.78 6.77
N VAL A 42 -5.87 -7.78 7.17
CA VAL A 42 -5.47 -7.90 8.57
C VAL A 42 -4.60 -6.69 8.91
N PRO A 43 -5.07 -5.77 9.75
CA PRO A 43 -4.41 -4.46 9.94
C PRO A 43 -3.12 -4.51 10.75
N SER A 44 -2.93 -5.54 11.56
CA SER A 44 -1.75 -5.66 12.43
C SER A 44 -1.42 -7.14 12.64
N VAL A 45 -0.17 -7.49 12.36
CA VAL A 45 0.35 -8.85 12.53
C VAL A 45 1.65 -8.78 13.32
N GLU A 46 1.64 -9.33 14.52
CA GLU A 46 2.76 -9.26 15.45
C GLU A 46 4.05 -9.83 14.85
N GLU A 47 3.97 -10.94 14.12
CA GLU A 47 5.12 -11.56 13.46
C GLU A 47 5.75 -10.67 12.40
N LEU A 48 4.97 -9.89 11.68
CA LEU A 48 5.49 -8.93 10.70
C LEU A 48 6.09 -7.71 11.38
N GLU A 49 5.43 -7.21 12.42
CA GLU A 49 5.90 -6.07 13.21
C GLU A 49 7.20 -6.36 13.97
N ALA A 50 7.45 -7.64 14.29
CA ALA A 50 8.67 -8.09 14.97
C ALA A 50 9.86 -8.29 14.01
N VAL A 51 9.67 -8.24 12.70
CA VAL A 51 10.76 -8.35 11.73
C VAL A 51 11.69 -7.14 11.88
N PRO A 52 13.03 -7.33 11.90
CA PRO A 52 13.99 -6.23 12.07
C PRO A 52 13.82 -5.08 11.06
N GLU A 53 13.41 -5.38 9.83
CA GLU A 53 13.15 -4.39 8.80
C GLU A 53 12.02 -3.41 9.19
N ALA A 54 11.07 -3.83 10.02
CA ALA A 54 9.99 -2.97 10.51
C ALA A 54 10.54 -1.74 11.25
N GLN A 55 11.63 -1.89 11.99
CA GLN A 55 12.28 -0.79 12.69
C GLN A 55 12.83 0.25 11.73
N ALA A 56 13.36 -0.17 10.57
CA ALA A 56 13.87 0.76 9.56
C ALA A 56 12.73 1.57 8.94
N PHE A 57 11.59 0.96 8.67
CA PHE A 57 10.39 1.69 8.21
C PHE A 57 9.90 2.68 9.27
N GLN A 58 9.80 2.24 10.50
CA GLN A 58 9.39 3.11 11.61
C GLN A 58 10.29 4.34 11.72
N ASN A 59 11.59 4.16 11.69
CA ASN A 59 12.54 5.27 11.88
C ASN A 59 12.64 6.16 10.64
N ARG A 60 12.75 5.59 9.46
CA ARG A 60 13.05 6.35 8.24
C ARG A 60 11.81 7.00 7.63
N VAL A 61 10.66 6.35 7.71
CA VAL A 61 9.42 6.83 7.09
C VAL A 61 8.57 7.60 8.09
N PHE A 62 8.50 7.12 9.33
CA PHE A 62 7.56 7.64 10.33
C PHE A 62 8.24 8.37 11.50
N GLY A 63 9.53 8.67 11.37
CA GLY A 63 10.25 9.47 12.38
C GLY A 63 10.31 8.83 13.77
N GLY A 64 10.27 7.50 13.84
CA GLY A 64 10.29 6.76 15.10
C GLY A 64 8.93 6.59 15.79
N LEU A 65 7.86 7.11 15.18
CA LEU A 65 6.50 6.90 15.71
C LEU A 65 6.12 5.41 15.64
N PRO A 66 5.35 4.90 16.61
CA PRO A 66 4.84 3.54 16.55
C PRO A 66 4.07 3.27 15.25
N ILE A 67 4.33 2.12 14.64
CA ILE A 67 3.65 1.68 13.42
C ILE A 67 3.00 0.33 13.65
N GLN A 68 2.04 0.02 12.80
CA GLN A 68 1.51 -1.34 12.68
C GLN A 68 1.78 -1.83 11.25
N ILE A 69 1.96 -3.14 11.11
CA ILE A 69 2.17 -3.79 9.83
C ILE A 69 1.15 -4.92 9.70
N GLY A 70 0.36 -4.83 8.65
CA GLY A 70 -0.62 -5.84 8.31
C GLY A 70 -0.49 -6.27 6.86
N TYR A 71 -1.51 -6.91 6.33
CA TYR A 71 -1.54 -7.30 4.93
C TYR A 71 -2.95 -7.25 4.35
N CYS A 72 -2.98 -7.11 3.04
CA CYS A 72 -4.17 -7.24 2.22
C CYS A 72 -3.87 -8.26 1.12
N ASN A 73 -4.52 -9.41 1.16
CA ASN A 73 -4.30 -10.51 0.23
C ASN A 73 -5.57 -10.88 -0.52
N GLY A 74 -5.41 -11.39 -1.74
CA GLY A 74 -6.51 -11.86 -2.57
C GLY A 74 -6.81 -10.93 -3.75
N ASN A 75 -8.02 -11.03 -4.28
CA ASN A 75 -8.43 -10.31 -5.46
C ASN A 75 -9.63 -9.41 -5.16
N ASN A 76 -9.46 -8.12 -5.33
CA ASN A 76 -10.55 -7.16 -5.19
C ASN A 76 -11.15 -6.85 -6.56
N HIS A 77 -12.46 -7.05 -6.69
CA HIS A 77 -13.23 -6.78 -7.92
C HIS A 77 -14.19 -5.59 -7.77
N LYS A 78 -14.05 -4.82 -6.71
CA LYS A 78 -14.98 -3.72 -6.39
C LYS A 78 -14.22 -2.40 -6.31
N LEU A 79 -14.85 -1.35 -6.83
CA LEU A 79 -14.42 0.04 -6.67
C LEU A 79 -15.62 0.85 -6.15
N ASN A 80 -16.09 0.49 -4.96
CA ASN A 80 -17.30 1.05 -4.36
C ASN A 80 -17.01 1.86 -3.09
N ALA A 81 -15.75 1.93 -2.68
CA ALA A 81 -15.29 2.77 -1.57
C ALA A 81 -13.81 3.06 -1.73
N VAL A 82 -13.37 4.16 -1.17
CA VAL A 82 -11.96 4.51 -0.98
C VAL A 82 -11.75 4.90 0.48
N GLU A 83 -10.57 4.66 1.00
CA GLU A 83 -10.20 5.11 2.34
C GLU A 83 -9.08 6.14 2.27
N TYR A 84 -8.94 6.93 3.30
CA TYR A 84 -7.82 7.84 3.45
C TYR A 84 -7.26 7.79 4.87
N HIS A 85 -5.99 8.13 4.98
CA HIS A 85 -5.27 8.16 6.25
C HIS A 85 -4.79 9.57 6.57
N ARG A 86 -4.60 9.87 7.84
CA ARG A 86 -4.01 11.14 8.30
C ARG A 86 -2.49 11.14 8.16
N ASN A 87 -1.88 9.95 8.20
CA ASN A 87 -0.45 9.73 8.00
C ASN A 87 -0.23 8.98 6.70
N SER A 88 1.02 8.96 6.25
CA SER A 88 1.42 8.16 5.10
C SER A 88 1.19 6.67 5.35
N GLU A 89 0.92 5.95 4.29
CA GLU A 89 0.88 4.50 4.25
C GLU A 89 2.03 4.00 3.38
N ILE A 90 2.64 2.91 3.79
CA ILE A 90 3.63 2.19 2.98
C ILE A 90 3.00 0.92 2.45
N ASN A 91 3.12 0.71 1.15
CA ASN A 91 2.69 -0.49 0.47
C ASN A 91 3.91 -1.25 -0.06
N ILE A 92 4.05 -2.50 0.35
CA ILE A 92 5.10 -3.41 -0.12
C ILE A 92 4.43 -4.47 -0.99
N ALA A 93 4.72 -4.46 -2.28
CA ALA A 93 4.16 -5.44 -3.19
C ALA A 93 4.85 -6.81 -3.00
N VAL A 94 4.11 -7.78 -2.47
CA VAL A 94 4.59 -9.17 -2.35
C VAL A 94 4.54 -9.87 -3.71
N THR A 95 3.46 -9.63 -4.45
CA THR A 95 3.30 -9.99 -5.87
C THR A 95 3.06 -8.71 -6.66
N ASP A 96 3.07 -8.79 -7.97
CA ASP A 96 2.61 -7.66 -8.78
C ASP A 96 1.21 -7.25 -8.34
N MET A 97 1.00 -5.96 -8.11
CA MET A 97 -0.30 -5.44 -7.70
C MET A 97 -0.66 -4.17 -8.45
N ILE A 98 -1.96 -3.90 -8.52
CA ILE A 98 -2.49 -2.62 -9.00
C ILE A 98 -2.92 -1.80 -7.80
N LEU A 99 -2.33 -0.63 -7.64
CA LEU A 99 -2.71 0.33 -6.62
C LEU A 99 -3.66 1.37 -7.23
N LEU A 100 -4.84 1.48 -6.65
CA LEU A 100 -5.86 2.44 -7.08
C LEU A 100 -5.84 3.64 -6.15
N LEU A 101 -5.53 4.82 -6.69
CA LEU A 101 -5.30 6.02 -5.91
C LEU A 101 -6.21 7.16 -6.33
N GLY A 102 -6.74 7.85 -5.34
CA GLY A 102 -7.42 9.12 -5.49
C GLY A 102 -6.65 10.23 -4.78
N TRP A 103 -6.84 11.46 -5.24
CA TRP A 103 -6.20 12.61 -4.61
C TRP A 103 -7.08 13.17 -3.50
N LEU A 104 -6.55 13.24 -2.30
CA LEU A 104 -7.31 13.64 -1.11
C LEU A 104 -8.11 14.94 -1.28
N PRO A 105 -7.60 16.01 -1.92
CA PRO A 105 -8.37 17.21 -2.16
C PRO A 105 -9.61 17.05 -3.04
N ASP A 106 -9.77 15.92 -3.73
CA ASP A 106 -10.97 15.63 -4.53
C ASP A 106 -12.11 15.00 -3.71
N VAL A 107 -11.87 14.69 -2.44
CA VAL A 107 -12.94 14.26 -1.52
C VAL A 107 -13.89 15.44 -1.30
N THR A 108 -15.19 15.21 -1.46
CA THR A 108 -16.20 16.26 -1.27
C THR A 108 -16.48 16.51 0.22
N ASP A 109 -17.18 17.61 0.51
CA ASP A 109 -17.61 17.94 1.88
C ASP A 109 -18.57 16.90 2.48
N GLU A 110 -19.26 16.13 1.62
CA GLU A 110 -20.12 15.01 2.03
C GLU A 110 -19.37 13.69 2.15
N PHE A 111 -18.03 13.71 2.08
CA PHE A 111 -17.17 12.51 2.13
C PHE A 111 -17.46 11.52 1.01
N THR A 112 -17.74 12.03 -0.18
CA THR A 112 -17.87 11.22 -1.40
C THR A 112 -16.66 11.42 -2.31
N TYR A 113 -16.43 10.46 -3.20
CA TYR A 113 -15.35 10.51 -4.17
C TYR A 113 -15.85 10.10 -5.56
N ASP A 114 -15.53 10.90 -6.56
CA ASP A 114 -15.81 10.56 -7.95
C ASP A 114 -14.78 9.52 -8.43
N THR A 115 -15.21 8.28 -8.59
CA THR A 115 -14.33 7.17 -8.97
C THR A 115 -13.71 7.32 -10.36
N SER A 116 -14.26 8.19 -11.23
CA SER A 116 -13.66 8.51 -12.53
C SER A 116 -12.31 9.23 -12.40
N LYS A 117 -12.02 9.81 -11.24
CA LYS A 117 -10.76 10.48 -10.93
C LYS A 117 -9.68 9.55 -10.37
N ILE A 118 -10.01 8.29 -10.12
CA ILE A 118 -9.05 7.31 -9.62
C ILE A 118 -8.08 6.93 -10.72
N GLU A 119 -6.79 6.91 -10.38
CA GLU A 119 -5.72 6.47 -11.26
C GLU A 119 -5.17 5.11 -10.77
N ALA A 120 -4.82 4.26 -11.71
CA ALA A 120 -4.32 2.92 -11.45
C ALA A 120 -2.82 2.83 -11.74
N PHE A 121 -2.06 2.27 -10.81
CA PHE A 121 -0.61 2.12 -10.92
C PHE A 121 -0.20 0.66 -10.72
N MET A 122 0.59 0.14 -11.66
CA MET A 122 1.24 -1.16 -11.53
C MET A 122 2.44 -1.03 -10.61
N VAL A 123 2.43 -1.77 -9.53
CA VAL A 123 3.54 -1.91 -8.58
C VAL A 123 4.09 -3.33 -8.71
N PRO A 124 5.28 -3.51 -9.31
CA PRO A 124 5.90 -4.83 -9.43
C PRO A 124 6.25 -5.44 -8.08
N ALA A 125 6.27 -6.77 -8.01
CA ALA A 125 6.68 -7.52 -6.83
C ALA A 125 8.02 -7.02 -6.28
N GLY A 126 8.10 -6.84 -4.96
CA GLY A 126 9.29 -6.36 -4.25
C GLY A 126 9.44 -4.84 -4.19
N ILE A 127 8.62 -4.09 -4.91
CA ILE A 127 8.67 -2.62 -4.88
C ILE A 127 7.94 -2.09 -3.64
N VAL A 128 8.53 -1.07 -3.04
CA VAL A 128 8.02 -0.34 -1.87
C VAL A 128 7.59 1.06 -2.30
N VAL A 129 6.38 1.44 -1.99
CA VAL A 129 5.82 2.75 -2.32
C VAL A 129 5.14 3.39 -1.12
#